data_44f8d88ef5f9c93fa8aa21e2e7a2feab
#
_entry.id   44f8d88ef5f9c93fa8aa21e2e7a2feab
#
_cell.length_a   1.000
_cell.length_b   1.000
_cell.length_c   1.000
_cell.angle_alpha   90.00
_cell.angle_beta   90.00
_cell.angle_gamma   90.00
#
_symmetry.space_group_name_H-M   'P 1'
#
loop_
_entity.id
_entity.type
_entity.pdbx_description
1 polymer ?
#
loop_
_entity_poly.entity_id
_entity_poly.type
_entity_poly.pdbx_seq_one_letter_code
_entity_poly.pdbx_strand_id
1 'polypeptide(L)'
;MAINPLAKPKTAKYEDQRVGVFVDVQNLYYSAYNIYHSRVNFGAILESVIQKRKIIRAIAYVIKADQPEEQAFFDALSKQGYEVRQKPLQIFIGGAKKGDWDVGMTLDIISVLEKLDVVILVSGDGDFDDVIQYIKANGARAEVVAFGKSTAGRIRDLADDFIDLDVDYKKYTLPMPKRKQGDERSGVRIFGS
;
A
#
# COMPACT_ATOMS: atom_id res chain seq x y z
N MET A 1 -15.68 -28.67 27.71
CA MET A 1 -15.02 -27.40 27.35
C MET A 1 -15.04 -27.29 25.85
N ALA A 2 -15.82 -26.36 25.29
CA ALA A 2 -15.89 -26.16 23.86
C ALA A 2 -14.65 -25.34 23.41
N ILE A 3 -13.80 -25.92 22.58
CA ILE A 3 -12.67 -25.24 21.95
C ILE A 3 -13.29 -24.30 20.93
N ASN A 4 -13.09 -22.99 21.11
CA ASN A 4 -13.50 -21.99 20.14
C ASN A 4 -12.57 -22.08 18.92
N PRO A 5 -13.04 -22.57 17.74
CA PRO A 5 -12.16 -22.86 16.60
C PRO A 5 -11.75 -21.62 15.80
N LEU A 6 -12.06 -20.39 16.24
CA LEU A 6 -11.94 -19.18 15.44
C LEU A 6 -10.90 -18.16 15.92
N ALA A 7 -10.17 -18.42 16.99
CA ALA A 7 -9.04 -17.57 17.34
C ALA A 7 -7.83 -18.00 16.48
N LYS A 8 -7.60 -17.31 15.34
CA LYS A 8 -6.31 -17.42 14.63
C LYS A 8 -5.21 -17.15 15.66
N PRO A 9 -4.21 -18.03 15.83
CA PRO A 9 -3.11 -17.76 16.74
C PRO A 9 -2.47 -16.44 16.33
N LYS A 10 -2.31 -15.50 17.27
CA LYS A 10 -1.49 -14.31 17.06
C LYS A 10 -0.07 -14.80 16.83
N THR A 11 0.27 -15.01 15.57
CA THR A 11 1.61 -15.46 15.20
C THR A 11 2.59 -14.35 15.58
N ALA A 12 3.54 -14.69 16.44
CA ALA A 12 4.57 -13.78 16.88
C ALA A 12 5.33 -13.23 15.66
N LYS A 13 5.57 -11.93 15.65
CA LYS A 13 6.45 -11.28 14.67
C LYS A 13 7.88 -11.41 15.19
N TYR A 14 8.72 -12.12 14.45
CA TYR A 14 10.11 -12.37 14.83
C TYR A 14 11.04 -11.41 14.09
N GLU A 15 12.04 -10.85 14.78
CA GLU A 15 13.01 -9.90 14.21
C GLU A 15 13.81 -10.49 13.03
N ASP A 16 13.97 -11.82 12.99
CA ASP A 16 14.66 -12.51 11.92
C ASP A 16 13.87 -12.70 10.63
N GLN A 17 12.55 -12.43 10.64
CA GLN A 17 11.70 -12.58 9.45
C GLN A 17 12.18 -11.67 8.31
N ARG A 18 12.34 -12.26 7.13
CA ARG A 18 12.63 -11.56 5.88
C ARG A 18 11.34 -11.02 5.29
N VAL A 19 11.24 -9.70 5.16
CA VAL A 19 10.00 -9.01 4.83
C VAL A 19 10.12 -8.30 3.49
N GLY A 20 9.11 -8.49 2.62
CA GLY A 20 8.86 -7.66 1.45
C GLY A 20 7.64 -6.77 1.68
N VAL A 21 7.78 -5.47 1.42
CA VAL A 21 6.70 -4.48 1.53
C VAL A 21 6.34 -3.97 0.14
N PHE A 22 5.07 -4.10 -0.26
CA PHE A 22 4.57 -3.76 -1.59
C PHE A 22 3.39 -2.80 -1.44
N VAL A 23 3.56 -1.55 -1.90
CA VAL A 23 2.64 -0.46 -1.62
C VAL A 23 1.94 0.01 -2.89
N ASP A 24 0.63 -0.17 -2.93
CA ASP A 24 -0.22 0.50 -3.90
C ASP A 24 -0.46 1.95 -3.43
N VAL A 25 0.37 2.85 -3.95
CA VAL A 25 0.35 4.25 -3.55
C VAL A 25 -0.98 4.91 -3.92
N GLN A 26 -1.55 4.53 -5.05
CA GLN A 26 -2.79 5.11 -5.57
C GLN A 26 -4.00 4.72 -4.71
N ASN A 27 -4.13 3.44 -4.36
CA ASN A 27 -5.19 2.94 -3.49
C ASN A 27 -5.17 3.66 -2.13
N LEU A 28 -4.00 3.74 -1.50
CA LEU A 28 -3.83 4.42 -0.21
C LEU A 28 -4.12 5.92 -0.30
N TYR A 29 -3.65 6.58 -1.37
CA TYR A 29 -3.87 8.01 -1.58
C TYR A 29 -5.36 8.34 -1.68
N TYR A 30 -6.11 7.63 -2.54
CA TYR A 30 -7.54 7.86 -2.68
C TYR A 30 -8.31 7.53 -1.41
N SER A 31 -7.93 6.48 -0.70
CA SER A 31 -8.53 6.12 0.59
C SER A 31 -8.37 7.25 1.62
N ALA A 32 -7.15 7.73 1.83
CA ALA A 32 -6.89 8.83 2.77
C ALA A 32 -7.56 10.14 2.36
N TYR A 33 -7.56 10.44 1.06
CA TYR A 33 -8.18 11.65 0.52
C TYR A 33 -9.71 11.63 0.71
N ASN A 34 -10.36 10.54 0.33
CA ASN A 34 -11.82 10.43 0.36
C ASN A 34 -12.38 10.36 1.79
N ILE A 35 -11.67 9.67 2.70
CA ILE A 35 -12.15 9.42 4.07
C ILE A 35 -11.75 10.56 5.01
N TYR A 36 -10.53 11.09 4.88
CA TYR A 36 -9.94 12.01 5.85
C TYR A 36 -9.53 13.36 5.28
N HIS A 37 -9.71 13.60 3.97
CA HIS A 37 -9.24 14.80 3.27
C HIS A 37 -7.76 15.10 3.56
N SER A 38 -6.95 14.04 3.59
CA SER A 38 -5.56 14.07 4.03
C SER A 38 -4.66 13.36 3.04
N ARG A 39 -3.34 13.62 3.13
CA ARG A 39 -2.31 12.85 2.42
C ARG A 39 -1.87 11.67 3.26
N VAL A 40 -1.30 10.65 2.62
CA VAL A 40 -0.74 9.48 3.30
C VAL A 40 0.67 9.78 3.84
N ASN A 41 0.96 9.33 5.04
CA ASN A 41 2.31 9.30 5.63
C ASN A 41 2.95 7.93 5.39
N PHE A 42 3.52 7.74 4.20
CA PHE A 42 4.14 6.47 3.81
C PHE A 42 5.33 6.09 4.69
N GLY A 43 6.08 7.07 5.21
CA GLY A 43 7.18 6.81 6.15
C GLY A 43 6.68 6.17 7.45
N ALA A 44 5.62 6.71 8.04
CA ALA A 44 5.02 6.15 9.25
C ALA A 44 4.42 4.74 9.01
N ILE A 45 3.87 4.49 7.81
CA ILE A 45 3.39 3.15 7.43
C ILE A 45 4.58 2.19 7.41
N LEU A 46 5.65 2.51 6.66
CA LEU A 46 6.82 1.64 6.53
C LEU A 46 7.43 1.31 7.91
N GLU A 47 7.66 2.32 8.74
CA GLU A 47 8.19 2.14 10.10
C GLU A 47 7.31 1.22 10.94
N SER A 48 5.99 1.39 10.89
CA SER A 48 5.06 0.61 11.71
C SER A 48 4.95 -0.84 11.30
N VAL A 49 5.14 -1.15 10.01
CA VAL A 49 5.02 -2.53 9.50
C VAL A 49 6.31 -3.32 9.61
N ILE A 50 7.47 -2.66 9.56
CA ILE A 50 8.77 -3.33 9.66
C ILE A 50 8.98 -3.95 11.05
N GLN A 51 8.67 -3.21 12.13
CA GLN A 51 8.78 -3.70 13.52
C GLN A 51 10.09 -4.43 13.83
N LYS A 52 11.25 -3.87 13.38
CA LYS A 52 12.61 -4.44 13.53
C LYS A 52 12.89 -5.70 12.69
N ARG A 53 11.98 -6.14 11.82
CA ARG A 53 12.21 -7.27 10.90
C ARG A 53 13.21 -6.92 9.79
N LYS A 54 13.80 -7.92 9.15
CA LYS A 54 14.77 -7.75 8.05
C LYS A 54 14.04 -7.39 6.76
N ILE A 55 14.14 -6.13 6.32
CA ILE A 55 13.60 -5.73 5.02
C ILE A 55 14.48 -6.30 3.92
N ILE A 56 13.88 -7.06 3.02
CA ILE A 56 14.50 -7.51 1.77
C ILE A 56 14.20 -6.52 0.66
N ARG A 57 12.94 -6.07 0.55
CA ARG A 57 12.51 -5.03 -0.39
C ARG A 57 11.34 -4.22 0.20
N ALA A 58 11.31 -2.94 -0.13
CA ALA A 58 10.14 -2.09 0.07
C ALA A 58 9.89 -1.33 -1.24
N ILE A 59 8.79 -1.63 -1.93
CA ILE A 59 8.48 -1.08 -3.25
C ILE A 59 7.21 -0.26 -3.17
N ALA A 60 7.28 0.97 -3.69
CA ALA A 60 6.13 1.85 -3.86
C ALA A 60 5.78 1.95 -5.35
N TYR A 61 4.57 1.56 -5.69
CA TYR A 61 4.06 1.57 -7.06
C TYR A 61 3.27 2.84 -7.31
N VAL A 62 3.69 3.63 -8.29
CA VAL A 62 3.12 4.94 -8.60
C VAL A 62 2.74 5.04 -10.07
N ILE A 63 1.64 5.74 -10.34
CA ILE A 63 1.27 6.13 -11.70
C ILE A 63 1.75 7.56 -11.94
N LYS A 64 2.53 7.75 -12.99
CA LYS A 64 3.08 9.05 -13.40
C LYS A 64 2.10 9.73 -14.35
N ALA A 65 1.59 10.90 -13.98
CA ALA A 65 0.67 11.71 -14.78
C ALA A 65 1.32 12.98 -15.37
N ASP A 66 2.65 13.06 -15.33
CA ASP A 66 3.47 14.19 -15.83
C ASP A 66 3.12 15.54 -15.19
N GLN A 67 2.83 15.52 -13.88
CA GLN A 67 2.61 16.74 -13.08
C GLN A 67 3.94 17.21 -12.46
N PRO A 68 4.20 18.54 -12.39
CA PRO A 68 5.48 19.07 -11.87
C PRO A 68 5.83 18.62 -10.44
N GLU A 69 4.81 18.39 -9.59
CA GLU A 69 4.97 18.05 -8.19
C GLU A 69 5.27 16.58 -7.94
N GLU A 70 5.04 15.71 -8.94
CA GLU A 70 5.19 14.25 -8.80
C GLU A 70 6.63 13.84 -8.50
N GLN A 71 7.61 14.48 -9.14
CA GLN A 71 9.01 14.13 -8.92
C GLN A 71 9.42 14.34 -7.46
N ALA A 72 9.02 15.45 -6.85
CA ALA A 72 9.30 15.71 -5.44
C ALA A 72 8.66 14.68 -4.51
N PHE A 73 7.48 14.19 -4.87
CA PHE A 73 6.82 13.11 -4.14
C PHE A 73 7.56 11.77 -4.30
N PHE A 74 7.98 11.41 -5.51
CA PHE A 74 8.75 10.18 -5.76
C PHE A 74 10.10 10.21 -5.05
N ASP A 75 10.78 11.37 -5.05
CA ASP A 75 12.02 11.57 -4.31
C ASP A 75 11.81 11.43 -2.79
N ALA A 76 10.66 11.89 -2.28
CA ALA A 76 10.32 11.74 -0.88
C ALA A 76 10.08 10.28 -0.50
N LEU A 77 9.42 9.48 -1.35
CA LEU A 77 9.26 8.03 -1.15
C LEU A 77 10.63 7.33 -1.14
N SER A 78 11.49 7.66 -2.09
CA SER A 78 12.85 7.10 -2.17
C SER A 78 13.67 7.41 -0.91
N LYS A 79 13.60 8.65 -0.40
CA LYS A 79 14.27 9.06 0.84
C LYS A 79 13.74 8.34 2.08
N GLN A 80 12.49 7.86 2.05
CA GLN A 80 11.88 7.06 3.11
C GLN A 80 12.27 5.58 3.06
N GLY A 81 13.03 5.15 2.04
CA GLY A 81 13.53 3.77 1.91
C GLY A 81 12.74 2.90 0.93
N TYR A 82 11.86 3.48 0.12
CA TYR A 82 11.16 2.75 -0.92
C TYR A 82 11.93 2.71 -2.25
N GLU A 83 11.90 1.57 -2.93
CA GLU A 83 12.14 1.50 -4.36
C GLU A 83 10.89 2.01 -5.08
N VAL A 84 11.00 3.08 -5.87
CA VAL A 84 9.84 3.64 -6.56
C VAL A 84 9.72 3.04 -7.97
N ARG A 85 8.63 2.33 -8.21
CA ARG A 85 8.25 1.80 -9.53
C ARG A 85 7.24 2.74 -10.18
N GLN A 86 7.59 3.28 -11.34
CA GLN A 86 6.78 4.25 -12.07
C GLN A 86 6.19 3.63 -13.33
N LYS A 87 4.92 3.92 -13.62
CA LYS A 87 4.24 3.54 -14.85
C LYS A 87 3.49 4.76 -15.38
N PRO A 88 3.60 5.10 -16.67
CA PRO A 88 2.87 6.23 -17.22
C PRO A 88 1.36 6.00 -17.17
N LEU A 89 0.61 7.07 -16.89
CA LEU A 89 -0.85 7.05 -17.01
C LEU A 89 -1.21 6.87 -18.49
N GLN A 90 -1.97 5.83 -18.80
CA GLN A 90 -2.48 5.61 -20.14
C GLN A 90 -3.78 6.38 -20.35
N ILE A 91 -3.81 7.19 -21.40
CA ILE A 91 -5.01 7.94 -21.81
C ILE A 91 -5.48 7.36 -23.15
N PHE A 92 -6.69 6.82 -23.16
CA PHE A 92 -7.27 6.22 -24.35
C PHE A 92 -8.04 7.26 -25.18
N ILE A 93 -8.24 6.98 -26.46
CA ILE A 93 -9.12 7.76 -27.33
C ILE A 93 -10.51 7.78 -26.70
N GLY A 94 -11.06 8.98 -26.45
CA GLY A 94 -12.31 9.16 -25.69
C GLY A 94 -12.13 9.60 -24.24
N GLY A 95 -10.86 9.81 -23.78
CA GLY A 95 -10.55 10.41 -22.48
C GLY A 95 -10.54 9.42 -21.29
N ALA A 96 -10.83 8.14 -21.53
CA ALA A 96 -10.70 7.13 -20.47
C ALA A 96 -9.23 7.01 -20.06
N LYS A 97 -8.99 7.03 -18.76
CA LYS A 97 -7.65 6.90 -18.14
C LYS A 97 -7.53 5.53 -17.51
N LYS A 98 -6.43 4.85 -17.74
CA LYS A 98 -6.09 3.59 -17.07
C LYS A 98 -4.66 3.63 -16.57
N GLY A 99 -4.48 3.30 -15.32
CA GLY A 99 -3.19 3.12 -14.70
C GLY A 99 -3.39 2.29 -13.45
N ASP A 100 -3.04 1.02 -13.52
CA ASP A 100 -3.04 0.10 -12.38
C ASP A 100 -1.70 -0.62 -12.31
N TRP A 101 -1.40 -1.14 -11.14
CA TRP A 101 -0.18 -1.90 -10.89
C TRP A 101 -0.46 -3.34 -10.47
N ASP A 102 -1.71 -3.81 -10.45
CA ASP A 102 -2.11 -5.09 -9.88
C ASP A 102 -1.32 -6.25 -10.44
N VAL A 103 -1.21 -6.34 -11.77
CA VAL A 103 -0.41 -7.36 -12.45
C VAL A 103 1.09 -7.16 -12.18
N GLY A 104 1.60 -5.93 -12.27
CA GLY A 104 3.02 -5.64 -12.07
C GLY A 104 3.45 -5.91 -10.63
N MET A 105 2.65 -5.51 -9.66
CA MET A 105 2.88 -5.74 -8.24
C MET A 105 2.80 -7.24 -7.92
N THR A 106 1.82 -7.95 -8.46
CA THR A 106 1.68 -9.40 -8.32
C THR A 106 2.92 -10.13 -8.85
N LEU A 107 3.41 -9.78 -10.04
CA LEU A 107 4.61 -10.38 -10.62
C LEU A 107 5.88 -10.09 -9.80
N ASP A 108 6.04 -8.87 -9.31
CA ASP A 108 7.17 -8.52 -8.43
C ASP A 108 7.12 -9.32 -7.12
N ILE A 109 5.95 -9.50 -6.50
CA ILE A 109 5.77 -10.34 -5.30
C ILE A 109 6.19 -11.78 -5.60
N ILE A 110 5.65 -12.38 -6.65
CA ILE A 110 5.94 -13.76 -7.03
C ILE A 110 7.43 -13.95 -7.29
N SER A 111 8.09 -13.01 -7.97
CA SER A 111 9.50 -13.10 -8.35
C SER A 111 10.47 -13.15 -7.18
N VAL A 112 10.08 -12.64 -6.01
CA VAL A 112 10.94 -12.59 -4.81
C VAL A 112 10.40 -13.44 -3.67
N LEU A 113 9.27 -14.11 -3.83
CA LEU A 113 8.55 -14.81 -2.77
C LEU A 113 9.42 -15.84 -2.02
N GLU A 114 10.25 -16.61 -2.74
CA GLU A 114 11.16 -17.60 -2.13
C GLU A 114 12.19 -16.99 -1.16
N LYS A 115 12.44 -15.68 -1.27
CA LYS A 115 13.37 -14.96 -0.39
C LYS A 115 12.69 -14.34 0.83
N LEU A 116 11.36 -14.48 0.93
CA LEU A 116 10.54 -13.81 1.94
C LEU A 116 9.89 -14.83 2.88
N ASP A 117 9.85 -14.48 4.14
CA ASP A 117 9.04 -15.15 5.14
C ASP A 117 7.68 -14.47 5.29
N VAL A 118 7.62 -13.17 4.97
CA VAL A 118 6.43 -12.35 5.08
C VAL A 118 6.32 -11.41 3.88
N VAL A 119 5.17 -11.38 3.26
CA VAL A 119 4.76 -10.35 2.30
C VAL A 119 3.80 -9.39 2.99
N ILE A 120 4.12 -8.11 2.99
CA ILE A 120 3.25 -7.05 3.47
C ILE A 120 2.68 -6.33 2.25
N LEU A 121 1.41 -6.55 2.00
CA LEU A 121 0.65 -5.89 0.96
C LEU A 121 -0.03 -4.65 1.55
N VAL A 122 0.35 -3.48 1.06
CA VAL A 122 -0.21 -2.19 1.50
C VAL A 122 -1.21 -1.71 0.45
N SER A 123 -2.38 -2.32 0.45
CA SER A 123 -3.53 -2.01 -0.41
C SER A 123 -4.80 -2.60 0.20
N GLY A 124 -5.94 -1.93 0.00
CA GLY A 124 -7.28 -2.42 0.36
C GLY A 124 -8.05 -3.01 -0.82
N ASP A 125 -7.39 -3.18 -1.98
CA ASP A 125 -8.02 -3.63 -3.21
C ASP A 125 -8.25 -5.15 -3.21
N GLY A 126 -9.50 -5.55 -3.47
CA GLY A 126 -9.90 -6.95 -3.54
C GLY A 126 -9.28 -7.73 -4.70
N ASP A 127 -8.75 -7.06 -5.73
CA ASP A 127 -8.11 -7.72 -6.87
C ASP A 127 -6.82 -8.45 -6.48
N PHE A 128 -6.30 -8.21 -5.27
CA PHE A 128 -5.17 -8.95 -4.68
C PHE A 128 -5.55 -10.25 -3.95
N ASP A 129 -6.81 -10.67 -3.95
CA ASP A 129 -7.26 -11.89 -3.27
C ASP A 129 -6.47 -13.12 -3.70
N ASP A 130 -6.28 -13.30 -5.00
CA ASP A 130 -5.60 -14.46 -5.55
C ASP A 130 -4.09 -14.46 -5.21
N VAL A 131 -3.44 -13.30 -5.20
CA VAL A 131 -2.03 -13.22 -4.82
C VAL A 131 -1.83 -13.51 -3.33
N ILE A 132 -2.74 -13.10 -2.47
CA ILE A 132 -2.69 -13.45 -1.04
C ILE A 132 -2.77 -14.97 -0.86
N GLN A 133 -3.69 -15.63 -1.56
CA GLN A 133 -3.82 -17.09 -1.51
C GLN A 133 -2.55 -17.77 -2.03
N TYR A 134 -1.98 -17.27 -3.13
CA TYR A 134 -0.74 -17.77 -3.69
C TYR A 134 0.44 -17.65 -2.71
N ILE A 135 0.61 -16.49 -2.06
CA ILE A 135 1.64 -16.26 -1.04
C ILE A 135 1.54 -17.32 0.07
N LYS A 136 0.34 -17.53 0.59
CA LYS A 136 0.08 -18.49 1.68
C LYS A 136 0.29 -19.94 1.24
N ALA A 137 -0.12 -20.29 0.02
CA ALA A 137 0.09 -21.63 -0.54
C ALA A 137 1.58 -21.96 -0.71
N ASN A 138 2.44 -20.95 -0.90
CA ASN A 138 3.89 -21.10 -0.98
C ASN A 138 4.60 -20.98 0.38
N GLY A 139 3.87 -20.98 1.49
CA GLY A 139 4.42 -21.04 2.84
C GLY A 139 4.86 -19.69 3.43
N ALA A 140 4.77 -18.59 2.69
CA ALA A 140 5.00 -17.27 3.22
C ALA A 140 3.74 -16.72 3.90
N ARG A 141 3.94 -15.82 4.85
CA ARG A 141 2.86 -15.14 5.55
C ARG A 141 2.40 -13.91 4.75
N ALA A 142 1.09 -13.69 4.63
CA ALA A 142 0.50 -12.52 4.00
C ALA A 142 -0.08 -11.56 5.04
N GLU A 143 0.53 -10.39 5.20
CA GLU A 143 0.01 -9.30 6.03
C GLU A 143 -0.57 -8.21 5.12
N VAL A 144 -1.76 -7.70 5.44
CA VAL A 144 -2.42 -6.63 4.69
C VAL A 144 -2.49 -5.38 5.56
N VAL A 145 -2.20 -4.23 4.94
CA VAL A 145 -2.21 -2.91 5.60
C VAL A 145 -3.05 -1.97 4.74
N ALA A 146 -4.13 -1.44 5.30
CA ALA A 146 -5.00 -0.54 4.56
C ALA A 146 -5.91 0.26 5.51
N PHE A 147 -6.59 1.27 4.97
CA PHE A 147 -7.70 1.92 5.66
C PHE A 147 -8.92 0.98 5.61
N GLY A 148 -9.31 0.44 6.75
CA GLY A 148 -10.34 -0.59 6.86
C GLY A 148 -11.69 -0.17 6.28
N LYS A 149 -12.02 1.14 6.33
CA LYS A 149 -13.27 1.69 5.78
C LYS A 149 -13.37 1.60 4.25
N SER A 150 -12.24 1.54 3.54
CA SER A 150 -12.17 1.41 2.07
C SER A 150 -11.63 0.06 1.62
N THR A 151 -11.45 -0.89 2.54
CA THR A 151 -10.88 -2.20 2.25
C THR A 151 -11.98 -3.20 1.92
N ALA A 152 -11.79 -3.98 0.86
CA ALA A 152 -12.66 -5.10 0.53
C ALA A 152 -12.65 -6.13 1.68
N GLY A 153 -13.85 -6.57 2.11
CA GLY A 153 -13.98 -7.48 3.25
C GLY A 153 -13.19 -8.78 3.07
N ARG A 154 -13.20 -9.33 1.85
CA ARG A 154 -12.55 -10.58 1.52
C ARG A 154 -11.03 -10.55 1.70
N ILE A 155 -10.35 -9.45 1.32
CA ILE A 155 -8.89 -9.33 1.46
C ILE A 155 -8.49 -9.34 2.94
N ARG A 156 -9.31 -8.74 3.80
CA ARG A 156 -9.14 -8.76 5.26
C ARG A 156 -9.25 -10.18 5.82
N ASP A 157 -10.21 -10.95 5.34
CA ASP A 157 -10.45 -12.32 5.83
C ASP A 157 -9.37 -13.30 5.37
N LEU A 158 -8.82 -13.10 4.18
CA LEU A 158 -7.76 -13.93 3.61
C LEU A 158 -6.40 -13.68 4.26
N ALA A 159 -6.11 -12.45 4.69
CA ALA A 159 -4.84 -12.10 5.32
C ALA A 159 -4.57 -12.89 6.60
N ASP A 160 -3.30 -13.21 6.86
CA ASP A 160 -2.88 -13.78 8.14
C ASP A 160 -2.87 -12.73 9.26
N ASP A 161 -2.64 -11.45 8.88
CA ASP A 161 -2.77 -10.29 9.77
C ASP A 161 -3.29 -9.10 8.98
N PHE A 162 -4.15 -8.30 9.60
CA PHE A 162 -4.68 -7.08 9.02
C PHE A 162 -4.37 -5.90 9.94
N ILE A 163 -3.61 -4.93 9.40
CA ILE A 163 -3.28 -3.68 10.10
C ILE A 163 -4.21 -2.60 9.58
N ASP A 164 -5.19 -2.23 10.41
CA ASP A 164 -6.17 -1.19 10.08
C ASP A 164 -5.60 0.20 10.38
N LEU A 165 -5.33 0.96 9.33
CA LEU A 165 -4.81 2.34 9.44
C LEU A 165 -5.85 3.31 10.02
N ASP A 166 -7.14 2.96 10.01
CA ASP A 166 -8.20 3.80 10.58
C ASP A 166 -8.09 3.89 12.11
N VAL A 167 -7.54 2.87 12.78
CA VAL A 167 -7.41 2.82 14.25
C VAL A 167 -6.60 4.00 14.79
N ASP A 168 -5.54 4.40 14.06
CA ASP A 168 -4.72 5.57 14.39
C ASP A 168 -4.44 6.38 13.11
N TYR A 169 -5.48 6.81 12.43
CA TYR A 169 -5.36 7.48 11.14
C TYR A 169 -4.48 8.74 11.22
N LYS A 170 -4.43 9.43 12.34
CA LYS A 170 -3.61 10.64 12.53
C LYS A 170 -2.12 10.37 12.41
N LYS A 171 -1.67 9.17 12.79
CA LYS A 171 -0.28 8.73 12.61
C LYS A 171 0.04 8.51 11.14
N TYR A 172 -0.92 7.98 10.38
CA TYR A 172 -0.73 7.55 9.00
C TYR A 172 -1.17 8.58 7.96
N THR A 173 -1.63 9.75 8.40
CA THR A 173 -2.02 10.83 7.50
C THR A 173 -1.28 12.13 7.81
N LEU A 174 -1.17 12.98 6.80
CA LEU A 174 -0.61 14.32 6.87
C LEU A 174 -1.65 15.32 6.38
N PRO A 175 -1.73 16.53 6.96
CA PRO A 175 -2.67 17.54 6.50
C PRO A 175 -2.40 17.91 5.03
N MET A 176 -3.46 18.27 4.31
CA MET A 176 -3.29 18.83 2.97
C MET A 176 -2.52 20.14 3.04
N PRO A 177 -1.68 20.45 2.05
CA PRO A 177 -1.00 21.75 1.97
C PRO A 177 -2.04 22.87 1.98
N LYS A 178 -1.77 23.95 2.74
CA LYS A 178 -2.61 25.14 2.67
C LYS A 178 -2.54 25.72 1.25
N ARG A 179 -3.71 25.93 0.62
CA ARG A 179 -3.78 26.63 -0.68
C ARG A 179 -3.14 28.02 -0.54
N LYS A 180 -2.19 28.33 -1.39
CA LYS A 180 -1.75 29.73 -1.55
C LYS A 180 -2.92 30.49 -2.19
N GLN A 181 -3.33 31.62 -1.59
CA GLN A 181 -4.32 32.52 -2.17
C GLN A 181 -3.84 32.95 -3.57
N GLY A 182 -4.60 32.66 -4.60
CA GLY A 182 -4.30 33.03 -5.98
C GLY A 182 -4.14 31.88 -6.99
N ASP A 183 -4.16 30.62 -6.57
CA ASP A 183 -3.99 29.50 -7.49
C ASP A 183 -5.31 28.71 -7.65
N GLU A 184 -6.15 29.18 -8.55
CA GLU A 184 -7.45 28.55 -8.86
C GLU A 184 -7.30 27.19 -9.59
N ARG A 185 -6.08 26.77 -9.97
CA ARG A 185 -5.84 25.57 -10.80
C ARG A 185 -5.05 24.44 -10.12
N SER A 186 -4.47 24.67 -8.94
CA SER A 186 -3.71 23.64 -8.24
C SER A 186 -4.48 23.01 -7.09
N GLY A 187 -5.54 22.27 -7.39
CA GLY A 187 -5.83 21.12 -6.55
C GLY A 187 -4.68 20.16 -6.80
N VAL A 188 -3.78 19.93 -5.82
CA VAL A 188 -2.72 18.92 -5.94
C VAL A 188 -3.41 17.56 -6.08
N ARG A 189 -3.80 17.20 -7.29
CA ARG A 189 -4.17 15.86 -7.69
C ARG A 189 -2.88 15.21 -8.14
N ILE A 190 -2.20 14.57 -7.21
CA ILE A 190 -0.97 13.80 -7.48
C ILE A 190 -1.25 12.69 -8.50
N PHE A 191 -2.54 12.31 -8.64
CA PHE A 191 -3.00 11.35 -9.63
C PHE A 191 -4.17 11.99 -10.40
N GLY A 192 -4.05 12.08 -11.73
CA GLY A 192 -5.11 12.62 -12.59
C GLY A 192 -6.42 11.84 -12.43
N SER A 193 -7.49 12.56 -12.10
CA SER A 193 -8.87 12.05 -12.12
C SER A 193 -9.39 12.00 -13.54
#